data_78f33f2be737329cf15d83b0a3275ccc
#
_entry.id   78f33f2be737329cf15d83b0a3275ccc
#
_cell.length_a   1.000
_cell.length_b   1.000
_cell.length_c   1.000
_cell.angle_alpha   90.00
_cell.angle_beta   90.00
_cell.angle_gamma   90.00
#
_symmetry.space_group_name_H-M   'P 1'
#
loop_
_entity.id
_entity.type
_entity.pdbx_description
1 polymer ?
#
loop_
_entity_poly.entity_id
_entity_poly.type
_entity_poly.pdbx_seq_one_letter_code
_entity_poly.pdbx_strand_id
1 'polypeptide(L)'
;SAKISGAGKRPSGSIALINVFGAIVQRASELGPCEGGTGCEDIGGALDAAVADETVSQILIRFSTPGGSVFGVQELGDKIRAAGKKKPVCGLADSMAASAGYWLLSQCGEAYVTPAGMVGSVGVYVAHEDVSKALEGAGVKVTLVSAGKYKVEGQPFEPLGDEAKGSMQSQVDTYYRMFTGAVARGRNVPVEQVRNGFGEGRMLMADAAKEA
;
A
#
# COMPACT_ATOMS: atom_id res chain seq x y z
N SER A 1 4.27 -13.59 -29.45
CA SER A 1 3.48 -14.66 -28.80
C SER A 1 4.35 -15.39 -27.78
N ALA A 2 4.21 -15.02 -26.51
CA ALA A 2 4.86 -15.71 -25.40
C ALA A 2 4.18 -17.09 -25.23
N LYS A 3 4.91 -18.17 -25.40
CA LYS A 3 4.47 -19.51 -25.11
C LYS A 3 4.33 -19.67 -23.59
N ILE A 4 3.10 -19.86 -23.13
CA ILE A 4 2.83 -20.36 -21.77
C ILE A 4 3.22 -21.84 -21.77
N SER A 5 4.42 -22.16 -21.31
CA SER A 5 4.85 -23.53 -21.06
C SER A 5 4.64 -23.83 -19.59
N GLY A 6 3.66 -24.69 -19.31
CA GLY A 6 3.38 -25.20 -17.96
C GLY A 6 1.91 -25.55 -17.81
N ALA A 7 1.45 -26.59 -18.53
CA ALA A 7 0.15 -27.20 -18.26
C ALA A 7 0.23 -28.03 -16.96
N GLY A 8 0.38 -27.36 -15.81
CA GLY A 8 0.03 -27.95 -14.53
C GLY A 8 -1.48 -28.23 -14.53
N LYS A 9 -1.88 -29.35 -13.95
CA LYS A 9 -3.29 -29.73 -13.75
C LYS A 9 -4.03 -28.52 -13.17
N ARG A 10 -4.99 -27.93 -13.91
CA ARG A 10 -5.80 -26.82 -13.40
C ARG A 10 -6.52 -27.31 -12.15
N PRO A 11 -6.42 -26.63 -11.01
CA PRO A 11 -7.17 -27.03 -9.84
C PRO A 11 -8.67 -27.00 -10.19
N SER A 12 -9.38 -28.08 -9.87
CA SER A 12 -10.84 -28.12 -9.98
C SER A 12 -11.40 -27.35 -8.80
N GLY A 13 -11.95 -26.17 -9.01
CA GLY A 13 -12.53 -25.33 -7.97
C GLY A 13 -12.79 -23.91 -8.45
N SER A 14 -13.50 -23.12 -7.66
CA SER A 14 -13.75 -21.70 -7.93
C SER A 14 -12.53 -20.84 -7.62
N ILE A 15 -12.47 -19.67 -8.24
CA ILE A 15 -11.50 -18.62 -7.94
C ILE A 15 -12.20 -17.53 -7.12
N ALA A 16 -11.72 -17.24 -5.94
CA ALA A 16 -12.17 -16.08 -5.18
C ALA A 16 -11.54 -14.82 -5.75
N LEU A 17 -12.38 -13.85 -6.12
CA LEU A 17 -11.93 -12.53 -6.60
C LEU A 17 -12.09 -11.50 -5.49
N ILE A 18 -10.99 -10.87 -5.09
CA ILE A 18 -10.96 -9.77 -4.12
C ILE A 18 -10.53 -8.50 -4.85
N ASN A 19 -11.35 -7.45 -4.80
CA ASN A 19 -11.03 -6.18 -5.45
C ASN A 19 -10.45 -5.19 -4.43
N VAL A 20 -9.38 -4.51 -4.83
CA VAL A 20 -8.72 -3.43 -4.08
C VAL A 20 -8.73 -2.19 -4.98
N PHE A 21 -9.73 -1.35 -4.80
CA PHE A 21 -9.98 -0.19 -5.65
C PHE A 21 -9.97 1.11 -4.85
N GLY A 22 -9.47 2.17 -5.50
CA GLY A 22 -9.38 3.50 -4.89
C GLY A 22 -8.35 3.58 -3.76
N ALA A 23 -8.52 4.52 -2.85
CA ALA A 23 -7.62 4.72 -1.72
C ALA A 23 -7.64 3.53 -0.74
N ILE A 24 -6.48 3.14 -0.23
CA ILE A 24 -6.36 2.12 0.82
C ILE A 24 -6.34 2.83 2.17
N VAL A 25 -7.24 2.40 3.05
CA VAL A 25 -7.35 2.87 4.43
C VAL A 25 -7.38 1.67 5.38
N GLN A 26 -7.21 1.90 6.68
CA GLN A 26 -7.30 0.78 7.64
C GLN A 26 -8.73 0.22 7.68
N ARG A 27 -9.73 1.11 7.78
CA ARG A 27 -11.16 0.78 7.84
C ARG A 27 -11.93 1.58 6.80
N ALA A 28 -12.86 0.96 6.09
CA ALA A 28 -13.70 1.66 5.13
C ALA A 28 -14.52 2.81 5.74
N SER A 29 -14.84 2.74 7.03
CA SER A 29 -15.51 3.83 7.77
C SER A 29 -14.68 5.12 7.92
N GLU A 30 -13.39 5.09 7.62
CA GLU A 30 -12.51 6.28 7.59
C GLU A 30 -12.68 7.09 6.31
N LEU A 31 -13.35 6.53 5.28
CA LEU A 31 -13.65 7.20 4.02
C LEU A 31 -14.89 8.08 4.16
N GLY A 32 -14.85 9.25 3.56
CA GLY A 32 -16.01 10.12 3.44
C GLY A 32 -17.08 9.51 2.51
N PRO A 33 -18.34 10.02 2.57
CA PRO A 33 -19.46 9.46 1.79
C PRO A 33 -19.26 9.48 0.27
N CYS A 34 -18.37 10.33 -0.24
CA CYS A 34 -18.05 10.48 -1.66
C CYS A 34 -16.66 9.97 -2.03
N GLU A 35 -15.93 9.39 -1.08
CA GLU A 35 -14.58 8.88 -1.29
C GLU A 35 -14.61 7.39 -1.61
N GLY A 36 -14.13 7.02 -2.80
CA GLY A 36 -13.95 5.63 -3.18
C GLY A 36 -12.67 5.04 -2.59
N GLY A 37 -12.77 3.87 -1.98
CA GLY A 37 -11.59 3.20 -1.45
C GLY A 37 -11.89 1.83 -0.86
N THR A 38 -10.87 1.19 -0.30
CA THR A 38 -10.97 -0.16 0.24
C THR A 38 -10.28 -0.24 1.61
N GLY A 39 -10.96 -0.80 2.61
CA GLY A 39 -10.41 -1.03 3.94
C GLY A 39 -9.51 -2.26 4.00
N CYS A 40 -8.37 -2.17 4.68
CA CYS A 40 -7.50 -3.33 4.94
C CYS A 40 -8.25 -4.43 5.72
N GLU A 41 -9.12 -4.06 6.63
CA GLU A 41 -9.93 -5.01 7.41
C GLU A 41 -10.91 -5.77 6.51
N ASP A 42 -11.54 -5.09 5.52
CA ASP A 42 -12.47 -5.73 4.58
C ASP A 42 -11.75 -6.72 3.67
N ILE A 43 -10.59 -6.32 3.13
CA ILE A 43 -9.73 -7.22 2.32
C ILE A 43 -9.32 -8.43 3.15
N GLY A 44 -8.90 -8.18 4.40
CA GLY A 44 -8.49 -9.23 5.34
C GLY A 44 -9.61 -10.21 5.65
N GLY A 45 -10.84 -9.74 5.83
CA GLY A 45 -12.03 -10.56 6.05
C GLY A 45 -12.39 -11.41 4.81
N ALA A 46 -12.37 -10.79 3.62
CA ALA A 46 -12.60 -11.51 2.36
C ALA A 46 -11.55 -12.59 2.11
N LEU A 47 -10.28 -12.31 2.46
CA LEU A 47 -9.18 -13.26 2.35
C LEU A 47 -9.37 -14.45 3.30
N ASP A 48 -9.77 -14.21 4.56
CA ASP A 48 -10.06 -15.27 5.52
C ASP A 48 -11.20 -16.16 5.04
N ALA A 49 -12.29 -15.57 4.56
CA ALA A 49 -13.43 -16.29 4.00
C ALA A 49 -13.00 -17.16 2.79
N ALA A 50 -12.23 -16.60 1.86
CA ALA A 50 -11.74 -17.34 0.70
C ALA A 50 -10.78 -18.49 1.07
N VAL A 51 -9.98 -18.32 2.11
CA VAL A 51 -9.09 -19.38 2.62
C VAL A 51 -9.88 -20.49 3.28
N ALA A 52 -10.96 -20.17 4.01
CA ALA A 52 -11.78 -21.15 4.73
C ALA A 52 -12.73 -21.94 3.82
N ASP A 53 -13.13 -21.39 2.67
CA ASP A 53 -14.04 -22.03 1.72
C ASP A 53 -13.36 -23.16 0.93
N GLU A 54 -13.71 -24.40 1.20
CA GLU A 54 -13.13 -25.59 0.53
C GLU A 54 -13.39 -25.64 -0.97
N THR A 55 -14.41 -24.92 -1.48
CA THR A 55 -14.69 -24.86 -2.92
C THR A 55 -13.76 -23.91 -3.66
N VAL A 56 -13.09 -23.00 -2.95
CA VAL A 56 -12.10 -22.05 -3.50
C VAL A 56 -10.75 -22.73 -3.64
N SER A 57 -10.27 -22.84 -4.85
CA SER A 57 -8.96 -23.43 -5.16
C SER A 57 -7.84 -22.41 -5.32
N GLN A 58 -8.18 -21.15 -5.60
CA GLN A 58 -7.23 -20.05 -5.85
C GLN A 58 -7.87 -18.71 -5.49
N ILE A 59 -7.04 -17.76 -5.10
CA ILE A 59 -7.45 -16.38 -4.78
C ILE A 59 -6.80 -15.44 -5.78
N LEU A 60 -7.58 -14.56 -6.39
CA LEU A 60 -7.11 -13.46 -7.23
C LEU A 60 -7.41 -12.13 -6.54
N ILE A 61 -6.38 -11.37 -6.22
CA ILE A 61 -6.52 -10.00 -5.73
C ILE A 61 -6.28 -9.04 -6.89
N ARG A 62 -7.30 -8.26 -7.25
CA ARG A 62 -7.25 -7.32 -8.36
C ARG A 62 -7.11 -5.90 -7.83
N PHE A 63 -6.06 -5.22 -8.26
CA PHE A 63 -5.69 -3.88 -7.81
C PHE A 63 -5.98 -2.83 -8.88
N SER A 64 -6.65 -1.76 -8.49
CA SER A 64 -6.74 -0.50 -9.22
C SER A 64 -6.71 0.63 -8.18
N THR A 65 -5.50 0.94 -7.66
CA THR A 65 -5.32 1.76 -6.48
C THR A 65 -4.07 2.65 -6.57
N PRO A 66 -4.16 3.92 -6.18
CA PRO A 66 -3.01 4.80 -6.01
C PRO A 66 -2.21 4.51 -4.72
N GLY A 67 -2.70 3.60 -3.88
CA GLY A 67 -2.21 3.40 -2.53
C GLY A 67 -3.06 4.11 -1.49
N GLY A 68 -2.45 4.56 -0.41
CA GLY A 68 -3.19 5.23 0.66
C GLY A 68 -2.44 5.24 1.99
N SER A 69 -3.16 5.09 3.10
CA SER A 69 -2.60 5.05 4.44
C SER A 69 -1.63 3.88 4.63
N VAL A 70 -0.64 4.06 5.49
CA VAL A 70 0.29 2.99 5.89
C VAL A 70 -0.32 2.05 6.95
N PHE A 71 -1.38 2.50 7.64
CA PHE A 71 -1.99 1.76 8.74
C PHE A 71 -2.71 0.50 8.24
N GLY A 72 -2.43 -0.63 8.87
CA GLY A 72 -3.01 -1.94 8.54
C GLY A 72 -2.39 -2.63 7.32
N VAL A 73 -1.53 -1.95 6.55
CA VAL A 73 -0.95 -2.49 5.30
C VAL A 73 0.07 -3.59 5.57
N GLN A 74 0.94 -3.42 6.60
CA GLN A 74 1.90 -4.47 6.97
C GLN A 74 1.18 -5.75 7.39
N GLU A 75 0.21 -5.62 8.28
CA GLU A 75 -0.58 -6.72 8.83
C GLU A 75 -1.34 -7.46 7.72
N LEU A 76 -1.96 -6.71 6.80
CA LEU A 76 -2.65 -7.30 5.65
C LEU A 76 -1.66 -7.97 4.69
N GLY A 77 -0.50 -7.37 4.46
CA GLY A 77 0.56 -7.98 3.65
C GLY A 77 1.03 -9.32 4.22
N ASP A 78 1.26 -9.39 5.52
CA ASP A 78 1.62 -10.63 6.20
C ASP A 78 0.50 -11.67 6.13
N LYS A 79 -0.77 -11.23 6.21
CA LYS A 79 -1.95 -12.09 6.02
C LYS A 79 -2.03 -12.66 4.61
N ILE A 80 -1.78 -11.85 3.56
CA ILE A 80 -1.72 -12.32 2.16
C ILE A 80 -0.65 -13.40 2.01
N ARG A 81 0.54 -13.19 2.54
CA ARG A 81 1.61 -14.21 2.54
C ARG A 81 1.22 -15.50 3.28
N ALA A 82 0.54 -15.36 4.40
CA ALA A 82 0.06 -16.52 5.17
C ALA A 82 -1.03 -17.29 4.41
N ALA A 83 -1.93 -16.60 3.73
CA ALA A 83 -2.93 -17.20 2.85
C ALA A 83 -2.28 -17.95 1.69
N GLY A 84 -1.22 -17.40 1.09
CA GLY A 84 -0.45 -17.99 0.02
C GLY A 84 0.19 -19.33 0.36
N LYS A 85 0.40 -19.62 1.67
CA LYS A 85 0.85 -20.96 2.13
C LYS A 85 -0.26 -21.99 2.16
N LYS A 86 -1.53 -21.58 2.13
CA LYS A 86 -2.70 -22.45 2.18
C LYS A 86 -3.34 -22.63 0.82
N LYS A 87 -3.45 -21.57 0.05
CA LYS A 87 -4.01 -21.56 -1.31
C LYS A 87 -3.20 -20.61 -2.19
N PRO A 88 -3.03 -20.88 -3.50
CA PRO A 88 -2.37 -19.93 -4.40
C PRO A 88 -3.06 -18.56 -4.36
N VAL A 89 -2.28 -17.51 -4.12
CA VAL A 89 -2.73 -16.12 -4.17
C VAL A 89 -1.99 -15.41 -5.28
N CYS A 90 -2.74 -14.99 -6.31
CA CYS A 90 -2.24 -14.17 -7.41
C CYS A 90 -2.70 -12.74 -7.24
N GLY A 91 -1.84 -11.78 -7.59
CA GLY A 91 -2.16 -10.37 -7.64
C GLY A 91 -2.14 -9.85 -9.07
N LEU A 92 -3.12 -9.02 -9.43
CA LEU A 92 -3.19 -8.37 -10.75
C LEU A 92 -3.35 -6.86 -10.56
N ALA A 93 -2.35 -6.10 -11.00
CA ALA A 93 -2.52 -4.67 -11.23
C ALA A 93 -3.30 -4.48 -12.55
N ASP A 94 -4.61 -4.25 -12.44
CA ASP A 94 -5.57 -4.13 -13.57
C ASP A 94 -5.62 -2.71 -14.14
N SER A 95 -4.78 -1.85 -13.75
CA SER A 95 -4.37 -0.55 -14.28
C SER A 95 -3.23 -0.04 -13.44
N MET A 96 -3.40 -0.04 -12.11
CA MET A 96 -2.42 0.52 -11.21
C MET A 96 -2.39 -0.23 -9.86
N ALA A 97 -1.19 -0.51 -9.38
CA ALA A 97 -0.95 -0.86 -7.99
C ALA A 97 0.22 -0.02 -7.48
N ALA A 98 -0.09 1.14 -6.90
CA ALA A 98 0.90 2.09 -6.43
C ALA A 98 1.03 2.09 -4.91
N SER A 99 2.21 2.41 -4.38
CA SER A 99 2.46 2.65 -2.96
C SER A 99 1.93 1.49 -2.09
N ALA A 100 1.03 1.71 -1.13
CA ALA A 100 0.40 0.65 -0.33
C ALA A 100 -0.20 -0.47 -1.21
N GLY A 101 -0.73 -0.16 -2.40
CA GLY A 101 -1.21 -1.16 -3.35
C GLY A 101 -0.09 -2.08 -3.86
N TYR A 102 1.09 -1.52 -4.16
CA TYR A 102 2.24 -2.34 -4.54
C TYR A 102 2.82 -3.12 -3.36
N TRP A 103 2.80 -2.53 -2.16
CA TRP A 103 3.17 -3.26 -0.94
C TRP A 103 2.37 -4.56 -0.82
N LEU A 104 1.03 -4.48 -0.97
CA LEU A 104 0.15 -5.66 -0.90
C LEU A 104 0.34 -6.59 -2.10
N LEU A 105 0.40 -6.05 -3.34
CA LEU A 105 0.63 -6.82 -4.55
C LEU A 105 1.92 -7.65 -4.45
N SER A 106 2.98 -7.07 -3.92
CA SER A 106 4.27 -7.73 -3.76
C SER A 106 4.24 -8.93 -2.80
N GLN A 107 3.20 -9.05 -1.96
CA GLN A 107 3.03 -10.17 -1.04
C GLN A 107 2.29 -11.36 -1.66
N CYS A 108 1.70 -11.21 -2.85
CA CYS A 108 1.11 -12.32 -3.60
C CYS A 108 2.20 -13.27 -4.13
N GLY A 109 1.87 -14.55 -4.23
CA GLY A 109 2.80 -15.56 -4.76
C GLY A 109 3.21 -15.27 -6.21
N GLU A 110 2.26 -14.80 -7.01
CA GLU A 110 2.47 -14.31 -8.37
C GLU A 110 1.88 -12.90 -8.50
N ALA A 111 2.57 -12.03 -9.22
CA ALA A 111 2.15 -10.66 -9.46
C ALA A 111 2.17 -10.36 -10.96
N TYR A 112 1.06 -9.82 -11.43
CA TYR A 112 0.84 -9.46 -12.82
C TYR A 112 0.47 -7.99 -12.94
N VAL A 113 0.75 -7.42 -14.10
CA VAL A 113 0.32 -6.06 -14.48
C VAL A 113 -0.20 -6.09 -15.91
N THR A 114 -1.28 -5.38 -16.18
CA THR A 114 -1.81 -5.22 -17.54
C THR A 114 -0.83 -4.45 -18.42
N PRO A 115 -0.81 -4.66 -19.75
CA PRO A 115 0.20 -4.03 -20.63
C PRO A 115 0.29 -2.50 -20.54
N ALA A 116 -0.83 -1.82 -20.30
CA ALA A 116 -0.89 -0.37 -20.08
C ALA A 116 -0.86 0.00 -18.59
N GLY A 117 -0.68 -0.98 -17.71
CA GLY A 117 -0.70 -0.78 -16.26
C GLY A 117 0.62 -0.26 -15.71
N MET A 118 0.56 0.22 -14.48
CA MET A 118 1.67 0.78 -13.74
C MET A 118 1.74 0.20 -12.33
N VAL A 119 2.94 -0.03 -11.83
CA VAL A 119 3.18 -0.48 -10.45
C VAL A 119 4.35 0.28 -9.83
N GLY A 120 4.52 0.18 -8.53
CA GLY A 120 5.67 0.80 -7.85
C GLY A 120 5.26 1.89 -6.86
N SER A 121 5.82 3.10 -7.01
CA SER A 121 5.70 4.15 -5.98
C SER A 121 6.14 3.62 -4.60
N VAL A 122 7.29 2.91 -4.57
CA VAL A 122 7.87 2.36 -3.34
C VAL A 122 8.50 3.50 -2.55
N GLY A 123 7.68 4.16 -1.78
CA GLY A 123 8.05 5.35 -1.01
C GLY A 123 6.97 5.70 0.01
N VAL A 124 7.36 6.53 0.99
CA VAL A 124 6.49 7.04 2.05
C VAL A 124 6.72 8.54 2.18
N TYR A 125 5.66 9.28 2.40
CA TYR A 125 5.77 10.70 2.70
C TYR A 125 4.78 11.10 3.78
N VAL A 126 5.07 12.21 4.45
CA VAL A 126 4.14 12.97 5.28
C VAL A 126 4.16 14.41 4.79
N ALA A 127 3.02 15.06 4.76
CA ALA A 127 2.91 16.47 4.44
C ALA A 127 2.56 17.28 5.69
N HIS A 128 3.21 18.42 5.86
CA HIS A 128 2.84 19.45 6.81
C HIS A 128 2.42 20.68 6.02
N GLU A 129 1.26 21.22 6.31
CA GLU A 129 0.75 22.46 5.72
C GLU A 129 0.81 23.57 6.77
N ASP A 130 1.50 24.66 6.47
CA ASP A 130 1.51 25.87 7.30
C ASP A 130 0.45 26.86 6.80
N VAL A 131 -0.61 27.01 7.56
CA VAL A 131 -1.70 27.95 7.26
C VAL A 131 -1.63 29.24 8.09
N SER A 132 -0.56 29.45 8.87
CA SER A 132 -0.42 30.58 9.82
C SER A 132 -0.62 31.94 9.17
N LYS A 133 -0.01 32.15 7.98
CA LYS A 133 -0.15 33.41 7.25
C LYS A 133 -1.55 33.63 6.68
N ALA A 134 -2.24 32.59 6.26
CA ALA A 134 -3.61 32.67 5.80
C ALA A 134 -4.56 33.07 6.94
N LEU A 135 -4.37 32.49 8.12
CA LEU A 135 -5.13 32.82 9.32
C LEU A 135 -4.86 34.25 9.80
N GLU A 136 -3.59 34.68 9.81
CA GLU A 136 -3.21 36.05 10.12
C GLU A 136 -3.90 37.05 9.18
N GLY A 137 -3.88 36.80 7.87
CA GLY A 137 -4.57 37.61 6.86
C GLY A 137 -6.09 37.66 7.03
N ALA A 138 -6.69 36.59 7.59
CA ALA A 138 -8.10 36.53 7.94
C ALA A 138 -8.43 37.11 9.32
N GLY A 139 -7.44 37.65 10.04
CA GLY A 139 -7.61 38.17 11.39
C GLY A 139 -7.86 37.12 12.47
N VAL A 140 -7.53 35.85 12.18
CA VAL A 140 -7.71 34.73 13.12
C VAL A 140 -6.39 34.42 13.82
N LYS A 141 -6.42 34.47 15.16
CA LYS A 141 -5.29 34.04 16.00
C LYS A 141 -5.63 32.75 16.71
N VAL A 142 -4.90 31.68 16.41
CA VAL A 142 -5.03 30.40 17.12
C VAL A 142 -4.09 30.40 18.34
N THR A 143 -4.61 29.99 19.48
CA THR A 143 -3.83 29.79 20.71
C THR A 143 -4.02 28.36 21.17
N LEU A 144 -2.94 27.59 21.22
CA LEU A 144 -2.94 26.23 21.73
C LEU A 144 -2.50 26.21 23.20
N VAL A 145 -3.27 25.53 24.05
CA VAL A 145 -2.92 25.27 25.45
C VAL A 145 -2.80 23.75 25.59
N SER A 146 -1.61 23.26 25.90
CA SER A 146 -1.34 21.83 25.92
C SER A 146 -0.51 21.40 27.13
N ALA A 147 -0.53 20.11 27.44
CA ALA A 147 0.36 19.45 28.36
C ALA A 147 1.07 18.29 27.60
N GLY A 148 2.39 18.18 27.85
CA GLY A 148 3.28 17.30 27.11
C GLY A 148 4.09 18.07 26.07
N LYS A 149 5.43 17.91 26.11
CA LYS A 149 6.39 18.71 25.30
C LYS A 149 6.04 18.72 23.80
N TYR A 150 5.65 17.58 23.26
CA TYR A 150 5.42 17.40 21.82
C TYR A 150 3.95 17.28 21.43
N LYS A 151 3.02 17.59 22.35
CA LYS A 151 1.59 17.35 22.12
C LYS A 151 1.00 18.11 20.93
N VAL A 152 1.55 19.29 20.63
CA VAL A 152 1.13 20.18 19.55
C VAL A 152 2.19 20.31 18.46
N GLU A 153 3.20 19.43 18.49
CA GLU A 153 4.27 19.42 17.47
C GLU A 153 3.68 19.13 16.08
N GLY A 154 4.11 19.91 15.08
CA GLY A 154 3.68 19.71 13.70
C GLY A 154 2.23 20.13 13.41
N GLN A 155 1.59 20.89 14.30
CA GLN A 155 0.27 21.46 14.01
C GLN A 155 0.36 22.55 12.91
N PRO A 156 -0.74 22.85 12.16
CA PRO A 156 -0.68 23.65 10.94
C PRO A 156 -0.66 25.17 11.18
N PHE A 157 -0.67 25.65 12.44
CA PHE A 157 -0.85 27.08 12.75
C PHE A 157 0.46 27.84 12.93
N GLU A 158 1.58 27.16 12.71
CA GLU A 158 2.94 27.75 12.74
C GLU A 158 3.87 26.99 11.77
N PRO A 159 4.98 27.61 11.33
CA PRO A 159 5.98 26.93 10.54
C PRO A 159 6.52 25.69 11.24
N LEU A 160 6.80 24.64 10.45
CA LEU A 160 7.35 23.40 10.96
C LEU A 160 8.77 23.60 11.51
N GLY A 161 8.96 23.40 12.81
CA GLY A 161 10.24 23.46 13.45
C GLY A 161 11.13 22.23 13.13
N ASP A 162 12.46 22.39 13.28
CA ASP A 162 13.43 21.34 12.93
C ASP A 162 13.26 20.08 13.76
N GLU A 163 12.89 20.20 15.06
CA GLU A 163 12.65 19.05 15.95
C GLU A 163 11.43 18.24 15.47
N ALA A 164 10.33 18.92 15.12
CA ALA A 164 9.12 18.32 14.56
C ALA A 164 9.39 17.65 13.22
N LYS A 165 10.13 18.35 12.33
CA LYS A 165 10.55 17.78 11.04
C LYS A 165 11.40 16.52 11.22
N GLY A 166 12.33 16.53 12.18
CA GLY A 166 13.15 15.36 12.50
C GLY A 166 12.33 14.17 12.99
N SER A 167 11.32 14.42 13.82
CA SER A 167 10.37 13.42 14.30
C SER A 167 9.57 12.80 13.14
N MET A 168 9.00 13.62 12.25
CA MET A 168 8.27 13.18 11.06
C MET A 168 9.17 12.36 10.12
N GLN A 169 10.42 12.82 9.89
CA GLN A 169 11.37 12.08 9.05
C GLN A 169 11.66 10.70 9.62
N SER A 170 11.87 10.58 10.93
CA SER A 170 12.10 9.28 11.59
C SER A 170 10.93 8.31 11.41
N GLN A 171 9.69 8.81 11.42
CA GLN A 171 8.50 7.99 11.14
C GLN A 171 8.46 7.54 9.69
N VAL A 172 8.69 8.46 8.74
CA VAL A 172 8.78 8.15 7.30
C VAL A 172 9.85 7.10 7.03
N ASP A 173 11.04 7.26 7.60
CA ASP A 173 12.14 6.31 7.44
C ASP A 173 11.79 4.92 8.01
N THR A 174 11.02 4.87 9.09
CA THR A 174 10.57 3.63 9.69
C THR A 174 9.59 2.91 8.78
N TYR A 175 8.55 3.58 8.28
CA TYR A 175 7.62 3.00 7.33
C TYR A 175 8.29 2.63 6.00
N TYR A 176 9.25 3.43 5.53
CA TYR A 176 10.00 3.11 4.32
C TYR A 176 10.84 1.82 4.47
N ARG A 177 11.49 1.62 5.64
CA ARG A 177 12.17 0.34 5.94
C ARG A 177 11.20 -0.84 5.98
N MET A 178 10.02 -0.68 6.57
CA MET A 178 8.99 -1.72 6.58
C MET A 178 8.54 -2.06 5.17
N PHE A 179 8.25 -1.06 4.35
CA PHE A 179 7.80 -1.23 2.98
C PHE A 179 8.87 -1.94 2.12
N THR A 180 10.08 -1.38 2.06
CA THR A 180 11.17 -1.97 1.25
C THR A 180 11.51 -3.38 1.70
N GLY A 181 11.50 -3.64 3.00
CA GLY A 181 11.71 -4.98 3.56
C GLY A 181 10.59 -5.96 3.19
N ALA A 182 9.32 -5.51 3.19
CA ALA A 182 8.19 -6.33 2.77
C ALA A 182 8.26 -6.68 1.28
N VAL A 183 8.54 -5.69 0.42
CA VAL A 183 8.73 -5.92 -1.02
C VAL A 183 9.89 -6.88 -1.28
N ALA A 184 11.02 -6.68 -0.64
CA ALA A 184 12.18 -7.57 -0.76
C ALA A 184 11.82 -9.03 -0.42
N ARG A 185 11.11 -9.25 0.69
CA ARG A 185 10.62 -10.58 1.07
C ARG A 185 9.60 -11.13 0.08
N GLY A 186 8.67 -10.29 -0.38
CA GLY A 186 7.60 -10.68 -1.29
C GLY A 186 8.11 -11.05 -2.67
N ARG A 187 9.05 -10.31 -3.20
CA ARG A 187 9.66 -10.51 -4.52
C ARG A 187 10.90 -11.40 -4.49
N ASN A 188 11.35 -11.83 -3.30
CA ASN A 188 12.55 -12.64 -3.09
C ASN A 188 13.81 -12.02 -3.73
N VAL A 189 14.00 -10.73 -3.47
CA VAL A 189 15.17 -9.94 -3.92
C VAL A 189 15.85 -9.25 -2.73
N PRO A 190 17.12 -8.85 -2.85
CA PRO A 190 17.78 -8.05 -1.83
C PRO A 190 17.07 -6.70 -1.63
N VAL A 191 17.03 -6.20 -0.39
CA VAL A 191 16.42 -4.91 -0.08
C VAL A 191 17.07 -3.74 -0.82
N GLU A 192 18.36 -3.83 -1.11
CA GLU A 192 19.08 -2.82 -1.90
C GLU A 192 18.60 -2.75 -3.36
N GLN A 193 18.22 -3.88 -3.95
CA GLN A 193 17.59 -3.89 -5.27
C GLN A 193 16.23 -3.18 -5.25
N VAL A 194 15.46 -3.36 -4.18
CA VAL A 194 14.18 -2.63 -4.03
C VAL A 194 14.41 -1.13 -3.93
N ARG A 195 15.41 -0.71 -3.14
CA ARG A 195 15.71 0.71 -2.92
C ARG A 195 16.22 1.42 -4.16
N ASN A 196 17.07 0.76 -4.94
CA ASN A 196 17.79 1.37 -6.06
C ASN A 196 17.25 0.97 -7.43
N GLY A 197 16.44 -0.10 -7.52
CA GLY A 197 15.96 -0.67 -8.79
C GLY A 197 14.46 -0.54 -9.04
N PHE A 198 13.65 -0.39 -7.98
CA PHE A 198 12.18 -0.34 -8.12
C PHE A 198 11.65 1.09 -8.23
N GLY A 199 12.37 1.95 -8.94
CA GLY A 199 11.92 3.29 -9.32
C GLY A 199 12.10 4.38 -8.25
N GLU A 200 12.62 4.06 -7.07
CA GLU A 200 12.94 5.04 -6.00
C GLU A 200 11.76 5.98 -5.68
N GLY A 201 10.55 5.42 -5.56
CA GLY A 201 9.31 6.16 -5.35
C GLY A 201 8.55 6.50 -6.64
N ARG A 202 9.11 6.21 -7.83
CA ARG A 202 8.41 6.39 -9.11
C ARG A 202 7.51 5.21 -9.45
N MET A 203 6.59 5.44 -10.38
CA MET A 203 5.81 4.38 -11.01
C MET A 203 6.60 3.78 -12.17
N LEU A 204 6.49 2.47 -12.34
CA LEU A 204 7.05 1.72 -13.47
C LEU A 204 5.90 1.21 -14.35
N MET A 205 6.01 1.43 -15.66
CA MET A 205 5.15 0.79 -16.67
C MET A 205 5.44 -0.71 -16.73
N ALA A 206 4.52 -1.48 -17.27
CA ALA A 206 4.55 -2.94 -17.28
C ALA A 206 5.90 -3.54 -17.73
N ASP A 207 6.49 -3.03 -18.83
CA ASP A 207 7.76 -3.55 -19.35
C ASP A 207 8.91 -3.27 -18.37
N ALA A 208 9.04 -2.03 -17.88
CA ALA A 208 10.06 -1.67 -16.90
C ALA A 208 9.88 -2.40 -15.55
N ALA A 209 8.63 -2.61 -15.13
CA ALA A 209 8.33 -3.35 -13.91
C ALA A 209 8.67 -4.85 -14.00
N LYS A 210 8.69 -5.41 -15.19
CA LYS A 210 9.08 -6.80 -15.44
C LYS A 210 10.60 -6.98 -15.39
N GLU A 211 11.35 -5.95 -15.76
CA GLU A 211 12.82 -5.96 -15.77
C GLU A 211 13.41 -5.67 -14.38
N ALA A 212 12.70 -4.93 -13.53
CA ALA A 212 13.13 -4.59 -12.18
C ALA A 212 13.00 -5.77 -11.20
#